data_46f168e2b655fce48ae8bb63a2ae7b23
#
_entry.id   46f168e2b655fce48ae8bb63a2ae7b23
#
_cell.length_a   1.000
_cell.length_b   1.000
_cell.length_c   1.000
_cell.angle_alpha   90.00
_cell.angle_beta   90.00
_cell.angle_gamma   90.00
#
_symmetry.space_group_name_H-M   'P 1'
#
loop_
_entity.id
_entity.type
_entity.pdbx_description
1 polymer ?
#
loop_
_entity_poly.entity_id
_entity_poly.type
_entity_poly.pdbx_seq_one_letter_code
_entity_poly.pdbx_strand_id
1 'polypeptide(L)'
;MQKYFALEGKSTDVNSIEDINNFDKLKAVVEDMQANKDKLGIEGVFASTSMAAGNAWRWETHLANLPLYYEFKDNAGESGDVLQAGLDANEIEFKYNKNFKNIYDLYTDNSVSEKGVLGNKSVDDSMAEFALGDCAMVQNGNWAWSQINGIDGNTVKEENIKFLPIYTGIDGEENQGLCIGTENYLAINSQASEEKQQASIDFINWLFTSDTGKGYVSGDLGFIAPFDTFNDDEKPTDPLSKEVINWMEKENIESVKWTFQAFPSQNFKDTFAGALLEYVQGTQDWDYVVQTVKDSWKAEKAE
;
A
#
# COMPACT_ATOMS: atom_id res chain seq x y z
N MET A 1 6.14 -4.32 17.64
CA MET A 1 7.42 -3.60 17.45
C MET A 1 8.09 -3.22 18.78
N GLN A 2 7.47 -2.47 19.69
CA GLN A 2 8.11 -2.04 20.96
C GLN A 2 8.65 -3.21 21.81
N LYS A 3 7.89 -4.31 21.92
CA LYS A 3 8.36 -5.54 22.60
C LYS A 3 9.61 -6.12 21.93
N TYR A 4 9.67 -6.06 20.60
CA TYR A 4 10.83 -6.52 19.86
C TYR A 4 12.06 -5.66 20.10
N PHE A 5 11.93 -4.33 20.05
CA PHE A 5 13.06 -3.44 20.32
C PHE A 5 13.63 -3.63 21.73
N ALA A 6 12.80 -3.97 22.70
CA ALA A 6 13.19 -4.27 24.08
C ALA A 6 13.63 -5.74 24.30
N LEU A 7 13.59 -6.60 23.27
CA LEU A 7 13.90 -8.02 23.41
C LEU A 7 15.40 -8.25 23.66
N GLU A 8 15.74 -8.87 24.77
CA GLU A 8 17.10 -9.29 25.07
C GLU A 8 17.52 -10.45 24.15
N GLY A 9 18.72 -10.34 23.56
CA GLY A 9 19.31 -11.37 22.71
C GLY A 9 18.71 -11.41 21.29
N LYS A 10 18.04 -10.34 20.84
CA LYS A 10 17.69 -10.19 19.43
C LYS A 10 18.96 -10.18 18.57
N SER A 11 18.85 -10.67 17.33
CA SER A 11 20.01 -10.81 16.42
C SER A 11 20.34 -9.55 15.64
N THR A 12 19.47 -8.51 15.71
CA THR A 12 19.66 -7.24 14.98
C THR A 12 20.11 -6.12 15.91
N ASP A 13 20.75 -5.10 15.35
CA ASP A 13 21.11 -3.85 16.00
C ASP A 13 20.01 -2.76 15.91
N VAL A 14 18.87 -3.09 15.29
CA VAL A 14 17.72 -2.20 15.12
C VAL A 14 16.99 -2.01 16.46
N ASN A 15 16.85 -0.76 16.92
CA ASN A 15 16.29 -0.41 18.21
C ASN A 15 15.05 0.50 18.13
N SER A 16 14.75 1.00 16.93
CA SER A 16 13.57 1.84 16.66
C SER A 16 13.02 1.59 15.26
N ILE A 17 11.85 2.12 14.96
CA ILE A 17 11.26 2.10 13.61
C ILE A 17 12.12 2.91 12.63
N GLU A 18 12.69 4.00 13.09
CA GLU A 18 13.50 4.92 12.29
C GLU A 18 14.81 4.27 11.81
N ASP A 19 15.29 3.24 12.50
CA ASP A 19 16.48 2.49 12.09
C ASP A 19 16.20 1.62 10.85
N ILE A 20 14.93 1.29 10.56
CA ILE A 20 14.51 0.48 9.42
C ILE A 20 14.34 1.39 8.21
N ASN A 21 15.37 1.51 7.38
CA ASN A 21 15.38 2.41 6.22
C ASN A 21 15.77 1.74 4.89
N ASN A 22 15.80 0.42 4.86
CA ASN A 22 16.03 -0.37 3.65
C ASN A 22 15.53 -1.81 3.83
N PHE A 23 15.47 -2.56 2.73
CA PHE A 23 14.96 -3.94 2.71
C PHE A 23 15.79 -4.90 3.58
N ASP A 24 17.10 -4.79 3.58
CA ASP A 24 17.96 -5.70 4.35
C ASP A 24 17.69 -5.58 5.86
N LYS A 25 17.52 -4.36 6.37
CA LYS A 25 17.15 -4.13 7.77
C LYS A 25 15.71 -4.58 8.06
N LEU A 26 14.77 -4.30 7.16
CA LEU A 26 13.40 -4.80 7.29
C LEU A 26 13.38 -6.32 7.35
N LYS A 27 14.07 -6.98 6.43
CA LYS A 27 14.18 -8.44 6.37
C LYS A 27 14.78 -9.01 7.65
N ALA A 28 15.91 -8.46 8.09
CA ALA A 28 16.57 -8.92 9.32
C ALA A 28 15.64 -8.80 10.54
N VAL A 29 14.92 -7.69 10.67
CA VAL A 29 13.93 -7.49 11.76
C VAL A 29 12.79 -8.48 11.65
N VAL A 30 12.23 -8.68 10.47
CA VAL A 30 11.10 -9.61 10.26
C VAL A 30 11.50 -11.05 10.58
N GLU A 31 12.65 -11.52 10.05
CA GLU A 31 13.14 -12.88 10.29
C GLU A 31 13.45 -13.12 11.77
N ASP A 32 14.06 -12.14 12.46
CA ASP A 32 14.35 -12.26 13.89
C ASP A 32 13.06 -12.22 14.74
N MET A 33 12.10 -11.37 14.38
CA MET A 33 10.78 -11.37 15.03
C MET A 33 10.04 -12.69 14.84
N GLN A 34 10.06 -13.27 13.64
CA GLN A 34 9.43 -14.55 13.34
C GLN A 34 10.08 -15.68 14.15
N ALA A 35 11.40 -15.68 14.27
CA ALA A 35 12.13 -16.64 15.09
C ALA A 35 11.82 -16.50 16.61
N ASN A 36 11.41 -15.33 17.05
CA ASN A 36 11.07 -15.03 18.45
C ASN A 36 9.56 -14.79 18.68
N LYS A 37 8.68 -15.20 17.75
CA LYS A 37 7.25 -14.88 17.79
C LYS A 37 6.57 -15.29 19.10
N ASP A 38 6.90 -16.45 19.67
CA ASP A 38 6.35 -16.93 20.94
C ASP A 38 6.69 -15.99 22.12
N LYS A 39 7.94 -15.46 22.16
CA LYS A 39 8.34 -14.48 23.18
C LYS A 39 7.66 -13.13 22.99
N LEU A 40 7.35 -12.77 21.75
CA LEU A 40 6.67 -11.53 21.40
C LEU A 40 5.16 -11.63 21.63
N GLY A 41 4.61 -12.86 21.67
CA GLY A 41 3.19 -13.14 21.81
C GLY A 41 2.43 -12.80 20.53
N ILE A 42 2.98 -13.16 19.38
CA ILE A 42 2.36 -13.03 18.06
C ILE A 42 2.32 -14.39 17.35
N GLU A 43 1.39 -14.57 16.42
CA GLU A 43 1.27 -15.78 15.60
C GLU A 43 2.15 -15.71 14.33
N GLY A 44 2.36 -14.51 13.81
CA GLY A 44 3.24 -14.20 12.68
C GLY A 44 3.64 -12.74 12.70
N VAL A 45 4.65 -12.35 11.92
CA VAL A 45 5.06 -10.94 11.85
C VAL A 45 4.06 -10.11 11.07
N PHE A 46 3.57 -10.65 9.94
CA PHE A 46 2.59 -9.98 9.09
C PHE A 46 1.19 -10.59 9.24
N ALA A 47 0.17 -9.75 9.10
CA ALA A 47 -1.20 -10.20 8.88
C ALA A 47 -1.30 -11.04 7.60
N SER A 48 -2.38 -11.78 7.42
CA SER A 48 -2.66 -12.53 6.19
C SER A 48 -2.67 -11.63 4.96
N THR A 49 -2.32 -12.17 3.82
CA THR A 49 -2.13 -11.41 2.59
C THR A 49 -3.42 -11.09 1.84
N SER A 50 -4.61 -11.33 2.31
CA SER A 50 -5.85 -10.94 1.59
C SER A 50 -5.81 -11.27 0.08
N MET A 51 -5.70 -12.55 -0.26
CA MET A 51 -5.64 -13.03 -1.66
C MET A 51 -6.97 -13.63 -2.15
N ALA A 52 -8.04 -13.55 -1.36
CA ALA A 52 -9.37 -13.95 -1.83
C ALA A 52 -9.80 -13.09 -3.03
N ALA A 53 -10.67 -13.65 -3.88
CA ALA A 53 -11.16 -12.94 -5.05
C ALA A 53 -11.73 -11.55 -4.69
N GLY A 54 -11.30 -10.51 -5.39
CA GLY A 54 -11.65 -9.12 -5.14
C GLY A 54 -10.97 -8.47 -3.93
N ASN A 55 -10.07 -9.18 -3.22
CA ASN A 55 -9.34 -8.66 -2.06
C ASN A 55 -7.83 -8.47 -2.32
N ALA A 56 -7.32 -8.91 -3.48
CA ALA A 56 -5.89 -8.88 -3.80
C ALA A 56 -5.37 -7.50 -4.25
N TRP A 57 -6.23 -6.49 -4.34
CA TRP A 57 -5.89 -5.14 -4.85
C TRP A 57 -4.69 -4.49 -4.14
N ARG A 58 -4.41 -4.85 -2.89
CA ARG A 58 -3.22 -4.37 -2.18
C ARG A 58 -1.93 -4.85 -2.82
N TRP A 59 -1.93 -6.04 -3.42
CA TRP A 59 -0.78 -6.63 -4.10
C TRP A 59 -0.69 -6.24 -5.56
N GLU A 60 -1.78 -6.47 -6.31
CA GLU A 60 -1.86 -6.26 -7.76
C GLU A 60 -1.85 -4.80 -8.19
N THR A 61 -2.16 -3.88 -7.25
CA THR A 61 -2.24 -2.44 -7.49
C THR A 61 -1.25 -1.69 -6.62
N HIS A 62 -1.47 -1.65 -5.30
CA HIS A 62 -0.70 -0.77 -4.41
C HIS A 62 0.75 -1.21 -4.26
N LEU A 63 1.00 -2.49 -4.00
CA LEU A 63 2.38 -2.98 -3.89
C LEU A 63 3.06 -3.08 -5.26
N ALA A 64 2.33 -3.50 -6.29
CA ALA A 64 2.82 -3.54 -7.68
C ALA A 64 3.19 -2.15 -8.22
N ASN A 65 2.66 -1.09 -7.62
CA ASN A 65 3.05 0.28 -7.95
C ASN A 65 4.56 0.51 -7.80
N LEU A 66 5.21 -0.06 -6.78
CA LEU A 66 6.64 0.16 -6.52
C LEU A 66 7.53 -0.26 -7.69
N PRO A 67 7.55 -1.55 -8.12
CA PRO A 67 8.43 -1.97 -9.21
C PRO A 67 8.11 -1.26 -10.52
N LEU A 68 6.83 -0.95 -10.79
CA LEU A 68 6.43 -0.26 -12.01
C LEU A 68 6.75 1.24 -11.95
N TYR A 69 6.58 1.90 -10.79
CA TYR A 69 7.02 3.28 -10.60
C TYR A 69 8.51 3.45 -10.94
N TYR A 70 9.37 2.57 -10.44
CA TYR A 70 10.80 2.67 -10.71
C TYR A 70 11.15 2.38 -12.18
N GLU A 71 10.47 1.43 -12.82
CA GLU A 71 10.63 1.19 -14.26
C GLU A 71 10.18 2.39 -15.09
N PHE A 72 9.04 3.00 -14.75
CA PHE A 72 8.57 4.22 -15.43
C PHE A 72 9.46 5.43 -15.14
N LYS A 73 10.00 5.53 -13.92
CA LYS A 73 10.97 6.58 -13.56
C LYS A 73 12.24 6.48 -14.42
N ASP A 74 12.75 5.26 -14.65
CA ASP A 74 13.88 5.03 -15.55
C ASP A 74 13.55 5.42 -16.99
N ASN A 75 12.31 5.28 -17.42
CA ASN A 75 11.85 5.54 -18.79
C ASN A 75 11.32 6.97 -19.00
N ALA A 76 11.13 7.76 -17.95
CA ALA A 76 10.56 9.13 -18.02
C ALA A 76 11.46 10.15 -18.73
N GLY A 77 12.74 9.84 -18.93
CA GLY A 77 13.68 10.69 -19.64
C GLY A 77 13.83 12.08 -19.01
N GLU A 78 14.04 13.10 -19.85
CA GLU A 78 14.25 14.48 -19.40
C GLU A 78 12.99 15.13 -18.79
N SER A 79 11.80 14.64 -19.12
CA SER A 79 10.54 15.18 -18.58
C SER A 79 10.38 14.91 -17.09
N GLY A 80 10.90 13.78 -16.61
CA GLY A 80 10.68 13.29 -15.24
C GLY A 80 9.22 12.96 -14.93
N ASP A 81 8.33 12.93 -15.92
CA ASP A 81 6.92 12.59 -15.73
C ASP A 81 6.71 11.06 -15.74
N VAL A 82 6.78 10.49 -14.54
CA VAL A 82 6.70 9.03 -14.31
C VAL A 82 5.33 8.48 -14.70
N LEU A 83 4.24 9.21 -14.41
CA LEU A 83 2.90 8.77 -14.77
C LEU A 83 2.72 8.73 -16.28
N GLN A 84 3.15 9.79 -16.98
CA GLN A 84 3.07 9.84 -18.44
C GLN A 84 3.88 8.72 -19.08
N ALA A 85 5.08 8.44 -18.56
CA ALA A 85 5.90 7.32 -19.04
C ALA A 85 5.16 5.97 -18.91
N GLY A 86 4.41 5.78 -17.82
CA GLY A 86 3.56 4.58 -17.64
C GLY A 86 2.34 4.56 -18.57
N LEU A 87 1.70 5.71 -18.79
CA LEU A 87 0.56 5.81 -19.73
C LEU A 87 0.98 5.49 -21.17
N ASP A 88 2.17 5.91 -21.57
CA ASP A 88 2.72 5.70 -22.91
C ASP A 88 3.34 4.29 -23.10
N ALA A 89 3.54 3.54 -22.02
CA ALA A 89 4.14 2.22 -22.07
C ALA A 89 3.20 1.18 -22.68
N ASN A 90 3.39 0.82 -23.94
CA ASN A 90 2.68 -0.26 -24.60
C ASN A 90 3.15 -1.67 -24.14
N GLU A 91 4.36 -1.75 -23.64
CA GLU A 91 5.00 -2.96 -23.09
C GLU A 91 5.78 -2.57 -21.84
N ILE A 92 5.94 -3.51 -20.92
CA ILE A 92 6.79 -3.39 -19.73
C ILE A 92 7.80 -4.54 -19.69
N GLU A 93 8.98 -4.27 -19.18
CA GLU A 93 9.99 -5.29 -18.93
C GLU A 93 9.81 -5.98 -17.58
N PHE A 94 9.02 -5.38 -16.71
CA PHE A 94 8.88 -5.74 -15.30
C PHE A 94 10.27 -5.84 -14.64
N LYS A 95 11.10 -4.84 -14.93
CA LYS A 95 12.52 -4.76 -14.59
C LYS A 95 12.79 -5.04 -13.12
N TYR A 96 11.97 -4.49 -12.24
CA TYR A 96 12.11 -4.61 -10.79
C TYR A 96 11.30 -5.77 -10.19
N ASN A 97 10.97 -6.80 -10.99
CA ASN A 97 10.22 -7.97 -10.54
C ASN A 97 10.87 -8.70 -9.35
N LYS A 98 12.21 -8.79 -9.30
CA LYS A 98 12.92 -9.42 -8.18
C LYS A 98 12.79 -8.65 -6.88
N ASN A 99 12.75 -7.33 -6.97
CA ASN A 99 12.50 -6.44 -5.84
C ASN A 99 11.07 -6.63 -5.30
N PHE A 100 10.10 -6.72 -6.20
CA PHE A 100 8.73 -7.06 -5.82
C PHE A 100 8.64 -8.45 -5.18
N LYS A 101 9.31 -9.46 -5.74
CA LYS A 101 9.42 -10.79 -5.17
C LYS A 101 9.97 -10.77 -3.74
N ASN A 102 11.01 -9.96 -3.49
CA ASN A 102 11.64 -9.85 -2.18
C ASN A 102 10.61 -9.53 -1.09
N ILE A 103 9.82 -8.48 -1.28
CA ILE A 103 8.82 -8.09 -0.27
C ILE A 103 7.61 -9.04 -0.25
N TYR A 104 7.21 -9.58 -1.40
CA TYR A 104 6.12 -10.54 -1.48
C TYR A 104 6.45 -11.83 -0.71
N ASP A 105 7.64 -12.39 -0.92
CA ASP A 105 8.12 -13.57 -0.20
C ASP A 105 8.31 -13.26 1.29
N LEU A 106 8.96 -12.15 1.62
CA LEU A 106 9.15 -11.77 3.03
C LEU A 106 7.83 -11.70 3.79
N TYR A 107 6.82 -11.12 3.16
CA TYR A 107 5.49 -10.99 3.74
C TYR A 107 4.81 -12.36 3.88
N THR A 108 4.76 -13.16 2.81
CA THR A 108 4.04 -14.43 2.78
C THR A 108 4.72 -15.54 3.59
N ASP A 109 6.06 -15.52 3.71
CA ASP A 109 6.82 -16.45 4.51
C ASP A 109 6.68 -16.20 6.03
N ASN A 110 6.35 -14.98 6.42
CA ASN A 110 6.28 -14.56 7.83
C ASN A 110 4.86 -14.09 8.23
N SER A 111 3.85 -14.56 7.52
CA SER A 111 2.44 -14.26 7.78
C SER A 111 1.86 -15.13 8.91
N VAL A 112 0.80 -14.64 9.55
CA VAL A 112 -0.05 -15.40 10.50
C VAL A 112 -0.60 -16.66 9.85
N SER A 113 -0.96 -16.60 8.56
CA SER A 113 -1.56 -17.72 7.83
C SER A 113 -0.58 -18.43 6.92
N GLU A 114 -0.73 -19.75 6.83
CA GLU A 114 0.01 -20.57 5.86
C GLU A 114 -0.33 -20.20 4.41
N LYS A 115 0.63 -20.33 3.51
CA LYS A 115 0.50 -19.99 2.09
C LYS A 115 -0.68 -20.65 1.38
N GLY A 116 -0.98 -21.90 1.73
CA GLY A 116 -2.05 -22.67 1.10
C GLY A 116 -3.46 -22.11 1.32
N VAL A 117 -3.68 -21.30 2.36
CA VAL A 117 -5.01 -20.77 2.70
C VAL A 117 -5.19 -19.28 2.32
N LEU A 118 -4.16 -18.64 1.79
CA LEU A 118 -4.18 -17.19 1.49
C LEU A 118 -5.26 -16.80 0.47
N GLY A 119 -5.62 -17.70 -0.44
CA GLY A 119 -6.73 -17.50 -1.39
C GLY A 119 -8.12 -17.39 -0.76
N ASN A 120 -8.25 -17.70 0.54
CA ASN A 120 -9.49 -17.58 1.30
C ASN A 120 -9.47 -16.41 2.30
N LYS A 121 -8.36 -15.64 2.35
CA LYS A 121 -8.21 -14.54 3.28
C LYS A 121 -8.67 -13.21 2.67
N SER A 122 -9.54 -12.54 3.39
CA SER A 122 -10.08 -11.21 3.03
C SER A 122 -9.28 -10.07 3.66
N VAL A 123 -9.60 -8.84 3.27
CA VAL A 123 -9.09 -7.63 3.91
C VAL A 123 -9.52 -7.58 5.37
N ASP A 124 -10.76 -7.95 5.66
CA ASP A 124 -11.31 -7.94 7.03
C ASP A 124 -10.58 -8.92 7.95
N ASP A 125 -10.21 -10.12 7.44
CA ASP A 125 -9.37 -11.06 8.19
C ASP A 125 -8.03 -10.43 8.59
N SER A 126 -7.35 -9.76 7.65
CA SER A 126 -6.07 -9.10 7.92
C SER A 126 -6.19 -7.97 8.92
N MET A 127 -7.27 -7.19 8.86
CA MET A 127 -7.50 -6.10 9.82
C MET A 127 -7.80 -6.64 11.21
N ALA A 128 -8.58 -7.72 11.32
CA ALA A 128 -8.86 -8.37 12.59
C ALA A 128 -7.58 -8.95 13.23
N GLU A 129 -6.76 -9.69 12.47
CA GLU A 129 -5.48 -10.25 12.94
C GLU A 129 -4.55 -9.14 13.48
N PHE A 130 -4.46 -8.00 12.79
CA PHE A 130 -3.65 -6.88 13.26
C PHE A 130 -4.25 -6.21 14.50
N ALA A 131 -5.56 -5.92 14.50
CA ALA A 131 -6.24 -5.27 15.61
C ALA A 131 -6.17 -6.10 16.90
N LEU A 132 -6.31 -7.43 16.81
CA LEU A 132 -6.25 -8.34 17.96
C LEU A 132 -4.82 -8.58 18.47
N GLY A 133 -3.81 -8.19 17.70
CA GLY A 133 -2.40 -8.30 18.08
C GLY A 133 -1.77 -9.65 17.71
N ASP A 134 -2.40 -10.42 16.81
CA ASP A 134 -1.85 -11.68 16.31
C ASP A 134 -0.61 -11.46 15.44
N CYS A 135 -0.44 -10.24 14.91
CA CYS A 135 0.74 -9.84 14.15
C CYS A 135 1.23 -8.43 14.52
N ALA A 136 2.42 -8.09 14.05
CA ALA A 136 3.06 -6.80 14.31
C ALA A 136 2.97 -5.80 13.14
N MET A 137 2.72 -6.29 11.93
CA MET A 137 2.73 -5.50 10.70
C MET A 137 1.60 -5.92 9.77
N VAL A 138 1.08 -4.96 9.01
CA VAL A 138 0.11 -5.20 7.93
C VAL A 138 0.35 -4.18 6.82
N GLN A 139 0.27 -4.60 5.56
CA GLN A 139 0.29 -3.67 4.44
C GLN A 139 -1.13 -3.13 4.23
N ASN A 140 -1.30 -1.81 4.38
CA ASN A 140 -2.55 -1.11 4.10
C ASN A 140 -2.28 0.41 4.00
N GLY A 141 -3.33 1.22 3.80
CA GLY A 141 -3.27 2.68 3.75
C GLY A 141 -3.87 3.36 5.00
N ASN A 142 -3.92 4.69 4.98
CA ASN A 142 -4.44 5.48 6.10
C ASN A 142 -5.93 5.20 6.39
N TRP A 143 -6.72 4.80 5.41
CA TRP A 143 -8.12 4.35 5.59
C TRP A 143 -8.28 3.15 6.52
N ALA A 144 -7.21 2.39 6.78
CA ALA A 144 -7.26 1.21 7.64
C ALA A 144 -7.59 1.53 9.10
N TRP A 145 -7.40 2.77 9.56
CA TRP A 145 -7.64 3.10 10.97
C TRP A 145 -9.07 2.79 11.42
N SER A 146 -10.07 3.16 10.64
CA SER A 146 -11.48 2.87 10.98
C SER A 146 -11.76 1.37 11.02
N GLN A 147 -11.13 0.59 10.14
CA GLN A 147 -11.25 -0.87 10.11
C GLN A 147 -10.60 -1.52 11.33
N ILE A 148 -9.44 -1.01 11.78
CA ILE A 148 -8.72 -1.51 12.95
C ILE A 148 -9.42 -1.11 14.24
N ASN A 149 -9.75 0.18 14.38
CA ASN A 149 -10.33 0.72 15.61
C ASN A 149 -11.76 0.22 15.87
N GLY A 150 -12.47 -0.19 14.83
CA GLY A 150 -13.83 -0.74 14.91
C GLY A 150 -13.89 -2.22 15.33
N ILE A 151 -12.78 -2.93 15.48
CA ILE A 151 -12.76 -4.34 15.86
C ILE A 151 -12.98 -4.49 17.37
N ASP A 152 -13.95 -5.29 17.76
CA ASP A 152 -14.17 -5.67 19.17
C ASP A 152 -12.94 -6.39 19.72
N GLY A 153 -12.40 -5.90 20.83
CA GLY A 153 -11.18 -6.44 21.42
C GLY A 153 -9.88 -5.86 20.85
N ASN A 154 -9.95 -4.82 20.01
CA ASN A 154 -8.78 -4.13 19.47
C ASN A 154 -7.75 -3.80 20.56
N THR A 155 -6.50 -4.18 20.32
CA THR A 155 -5.35 -3.94 21.21
C THR A 155 -4.44 -2.81 20.71
N VAL A 156 -4.65 -2.34 19.48
CA VAL A 156 -3.84 -1.29 18.85
C VAL A 156 -4.26 0.08 19.40
N LYS A 157 -3.29 0.83 19.90
CA LYS A 157 -3.50 2.20 20.39
C LYS A 157 -2.99 3.21 19.38
N GLU A 158 -3.64 4.36 19.32
CA GLU A 158 -3.29 5.46 18.40
C GLU A 158 -1.83 5.86 18.49
N GLU A 159 -1.27 5.96 19.69
CA GLU A 159 0.11 6.35 19.92
C GLU A 159 1.14 5.28 19.48
N ASN A 160 0.70 4.05 19.23
CA ASN A 160 1.56 2.91 18.91
C ASN A 160 1.51 2.45 17.46
N ILE A 161 0.62 3.05 16.64
CA ILE A 161 0.53 2.73 15.22
C ILE A 161 1.39 3.69 14.40
N LYS A 162 2.17 3.14 13.46
CA LYS A 162 3.11 3.89 12.62
C LYS A 162 3.10 3.35 11.20
N PHE A 163 3.39 4.22 10.23
CA PHE A 163 3.76 3.78 8.90
C PHE A 163 5.27 3.57 8.76
N LEU A 164 5.60 2.56 7.98
CA LEU A 164 6.94 2.29 7.47
C LEU A 164 6.83 2.19 5.95
N PRO A 165 7.72 2.84 5.17
CA PRO A 165 7.78 2.62 3.73
C PRO A 165 8.00 1.16 3.38
N ILE A 166 7.49 0.74 2.25
CA ILE A 166 7.69 -0.62 1.75
C ILE A 166 9.04 -0.66 1.02
N TYR A 167 10.04 -1.21 1.68
CA TYR A 167 11.36 -1.39 1.13
C TYR A 167 11.44 -2.71 0.36
N THR A 168 12.13 -2.71 -0.78
CA THR A 168 12.17 -3.83 -1.73
C THR A 168 13.59 -4.21 -2.19
N GLY A 169 14.60 -3.50 -1.70
CA GLY A 169 15.99 -3.68 -2.10
C GLY A 169 16.33 -2.97 -3.41
N ILE A 170 15.65 -1.87 -3.71
CA ILE A 170 16.01 -0.99 -4.82
C ILE A 170 17.11 -0.04 -4.35
N ASP A 171 18.10 0.20 -5.19
CA ASP A 171 19.20 1.12 -4.88
C ASP A 171 18.69 2.52 -4.54
N GLY A 172 19.14 3.07 -3.41
CA GLY A 172 18.77 4.40 -2.95
C GLY A 172 17.44 4.45 -2.16
N GLU A 173 16.85 3.30 -1.82
CA GLU A 173 15.58 3.24 -1.09
C GLU A 173 15.64 3.81 0.35
N GLU A 174 16.83 4.05 0.90
CA GLU A 174 17.00 4.70 2.21
C GLU A 174 16.43 6.12 2.28
N ASN A 175 16.23 6.75 1.11
CA ASN A 175 15.59 8.06 0.98
C ASN A 175 14.13 7.95 0.49
N GLN A 176 13.60 6.74 0.34
CA GLN A 176 12.24 6.49 -0.08
C GLN A 176 11.25 6.70 1.06
N GLY A 177 10.21 7.47 0.79
CA GLY A 177 9.05 7.64 1.66
C GLY A 177 7.90 6.69 1.35
N LEU A 178 6.71 7.06 1.82
CA LEU A 178 5.48 6.32 1.55
C LEU A 178 5.06 6.45 0.07
N CYS A 179 4.28 5.48 -0.40
CA CYS A 179 3.52 5.63 -1.64
C CYS A 179 2.35 6.58 -1.37
N ILE A 180 2.35 7.74 -2.02
CA ILE A 180 1.37 8.81 -1.82
C ILE A 180 0.91 9.35 -3.17
N GLY A 181 -0.38 9.61 -3.28
CA GLY A 181 -0.96 10.22 -4.48
C GLY A 181 -2.46 10.44 -4.32
N THR A 182 -3.04 11.14 -5.28
CA THR A 182 -4.47 11.42 -5.31
C THR A 182 -5.23 10.21 -5.85
N GLU A 183 -6.29 9.83 -5.17
CA GLU A 183 -7.25 8.79 -5.54
C GLU A 183 -8.68 9.33 -5.42
N ASN A 184 -9.67 8.50 -5.78
CA ASN A 184 -11.09 8.82 -5.62
C ASN A 184 -11.52 10.09 -6.38
N TYR A 185 -11.24 10.13 -7.67
CA TYR A 185 -11.62 11.23 -8.53
C TYR A 185 -13.14 11.33 -8.72
N LEU A 186 -13.68 12.56 -8.69
CA LEU A 186 -15.04 12.85 -9.06
C LEU A 186 -15.08 13.28 -10.53
N ALA A 187 -15.97 12.66 -11.31
CA ALA A 187 -16.19 13.00 -12.70
C ALA A 187 -17.65 13.38 -12.94
N ILE A 188 -17.87 14.44 -13.72
CA ILE A 188 -19.20 14.89 -14.12
C ILE A 188 -19.51 14.30 -15.48
N ASN A 189 -20.66 13.58 -15.59
CA ASN A 189 -21.08 13.00 -16.86
C ASN A 189 -21.43 14.10 -17.86
N SER A 190 -20.62 14.27 -18.90
CA SER A 190 -20.81 15.26 -19.97
C SER A 190 -22.06 15.01 -20.82
N GLN A 191 -22.68 13.83 -20.76
CA GLN A 191 -23.93 13.51 -21.44
C GLN A 191 -25.19 13.81 -20.60
N ALA A 192 -25.02 14.24 -19.33
CA ALA A 192 -26.14 14.71 -18.53
C ALA A 192 -26.62 16.08 -19.00
N SER A 193 -27.88 16.44 -18.67
CA SER A 193 -28.37 17.79 -18.96
C SER A 193 -27.54 18.86 -18.23
N GLU A 194 -27.48 20.08 -18.79
CA GLU A 194 -26.73 21.20 -18.20
C GLU A 194 -27.13 21.45 -16.74
N GLU A 195 -28.44 21.37 -16.42
CA GLU A 195 -28.98 21.52 -15.06
C GLU A 195 -28.36 20.46 -14.11
N LYS A 196 -28.26 19.20 -14.53
CA LYS A 196 -27.69 18.12 -13.73
C LYS A 196 -26.18 18.27 -13.59
N GLN A 197 -25.49 18.71 -14.65
CA GLN A 197 -24.05 19.01 -14.59
C GLN A 197 -23.79 20.14 -13.58
N GLN A 198 -24.57 21.23 -13.65
CA GLN A 198 -24.44 22.36 -12.72
C GLN A 198 -24.72 21.93 -11.27
N ALA A 199 -25.77 21.15 -11.03
CA ALA A 199 -26.04 20.63 -9.69
C ALA A 199 -24.90 19.75 -9.15
N SER A 200 -24.25 18.98 -10.01
CA SER A 200 -23.06 18.20 -9.62
C SER A 200 -21.86 19.09 -9.27
N ILE A 201 -21.63 20.15 -10.06
CA ILE A 201 -20.59 21.14 -9.78
C ILE A 201 -20.86 21.85 -8.44
N ASP A 202 -22.11 22.28 -8.21
CA ASP A 202 -22.51 22.95 -6.98
C ASP A 202 -22.31 22.03 -5.75
N PHE A 203 -22.65 20.73 -5.88
CA PHE A 203 -22.42 19.75 -4.83
C PHE A 203 -20.92 19.56 -4.54
N ILE A 204 -20.08 19.38 -5.58
CA ILE A 204 -18.63 19.23 -5.43
C ILE A 204 -18.04 20.46 -4.76
N ASN A 205 -18.41 21.66 -5.21
CA ASN A 205 -17.96 22.91 -4.61
C ASN A 205 -18.37 22.99 -3.14
N TRP A 206 -19.63 22.69 -2.83
CA TRP A 206 -20.10 22.66 -1.45
C TRP A 206 -19.30 21.67 -0.59
N LEU A 207 -19.04 20.46 -1.10
CA LEU A 207 -18.34 19.41 -0.38
C LEU A 207 -16.92 19.83 0.03
N PHE A 208 -16.20 20.54 -0.85
CA PHE A 208 -14.80 20.90 -0.62
C PHE A 208 -14.56 22.35 -0.16
N THR A 209 -15.64 23.18 -0.01
CA THR A 209 -15.47 24.57 0.39
C THR A 209 -16.32 24.99 1.60
N SER A 210 -17.43 24.28 1.90
CA SER A 210 -18.24 24.59 3.08
C SER A 210 -17.70 23.90 4.33
N ASP A 211 -17.88 24.50 5.51
CA ASP A 211 -17.48 23.91 6.79
C ASP A 211 -18.09 22.51 7.00
N THR A 212 -19.38 22.34 6.63
CA THR A 212 -20.06 21.05 6.74
C THR A 212 -19.47 20.01 5.78
N GLY A 213 -19.27 20.38 4.52
CA GLY A 213 -18.69 19.47 3.52
C GLY A 213 -17.27 19.05 3.87
N LYS A 214 -16.42 20.01 4.26
CA LYS A 214 -15.06 19.74 4.74
C LYS A 214 -15.04 18.84 5.97
N GLY A 215 -15.99 19.02 6.89
CA GLY A 215 -16.16 18.15 8.06
C GLY A 215 -16.43 16.69 7.66
N TYR A 216 -17.26 16.45 6.63
CA TYR A 216 -17.45 15.09 6.10
C TYR A 216 -16.17 14.53 5.47
N VAL A 217 -15.47 15.32 4.65
CA VAL A 217 -14.28 14.87 3.92
C VAL A 217 -13.15 14.48 4.88
N SER A 218 -12.79 15.37 5.80
CA SER A 218 -11.63 15.15 6.68
C SER A 218 -11.98 14.43 7.99
N GLY A 219 -13.20 14.65 8.51
CA GLY A 219 -13.64 14.06 9.77
C GLY A 219 -14.21 12.65 9.58
N ASP A 220 -15.34 12.53 8.87
CA ASP A 220 -16.06 11.26 8.76
C ASP A 220 -15.39 10.28 7.79
N LEU A 221 -14.86 10.77 6.67
CA LEU A 221 -14.18 9.96 5.66
C LEU A 221 -12.67 9.82 5.90
N GLY A 222 -12.07 10.68 6.72
CA GLY A 222 -10.63 10.66 7.03
C GLY A 222 -9.72 10.96 5.82
N PHE A 223 -10.22 11.66 4.81
CA PHE A 223 -9.42 11.98 3.62
C PHE A 223 -8.49 13.16 3.88
N ILE A 224 -7.25 13.03 3.43
CA ILE A 224 -6.30 14.14 3.31
C ILE A 224 -6.63 14.83 1.99
N ALA A 225 -7.43 15.90 2.05
CA ALA A 225 -7.88 16.59 0.84
C ALA A 225 -6.72 17.35 0.18
N PRO A 226 -6.50 17.21 -1.15
CA PRO A 226 -5.41 17.86 -1.86
C PRO A 226 -5.78 19.28 -2.31
N PHE A 227 -6.61 19.99 -1.54
CA PHE A 227 -7.12 21.31 -1.89
C PHE A 227 -6.67 22.35 -0.87
N ASP A 228 -6.30 23.55 -1.35
CA ASP A 228 -5.90 24.69 -0.55
C ASP A 228 -7.06 25.35 0.21
N THR A 229 -8.29 24.89 -0.01
CA THR A 229 -9.48 25.27 0.77
C THR A 229 -9.51 24.68 2.17
N PHE A 230 -8.66 23.69 2.47
CA PHE A 230 -8.55 23.07 3.79
C PHE A 230 -7.41 23.70 4.58
N ASN A 231 -7.71 24.25 5.74
CA ASN A 231 -6.75 24.78 6.69
C ASN A 231 -6.11 23.65 7.52
N ASP A 232 -5.07 23.95 8.27
CA ASP A 232 -4.35 22.95 9.10
C ASP A 232 -5.24 22.30 10.18
N ASP A 233 -6.18 23.04 10.75
CA ASP A 233 -7.14 22.56 11.74
C ASP A 233 -8.30 21.75 11.14
N GLU A 234 -8.41 21.71 9.81
CA GLU A 234 -9.39 20.92 9.07
C GLU A 234 -8.79 19.63 8.49
N LYS A 235 -7.50 19.34 8.76
CA LYS A 235 -6.85 18.08 8.39
C LYS A 235 -7.40 16.90 9.21
N PRO A 236 -7.36 15.67 8.68
CA PRO A 236 -7.77 14.48 9.44
C PRO A 236 -7.01 14.34 10.75
N THR A 237 -7.73 13.90 11.80
CA THR A 237 -7.16 13.76 13.14
C THR A 237 -6.82 12.33 13.52
N ASP A 238 -7.15 11.35 12.68
CA ASP A 238 -6.81 9.95 12.91
C ASP A 238 -5.28 9.72 12.86
N PRO A 239 -4.77 8.68 13.56
CA PRO A 239 -3.34 8.48 13.71
C PRO A 239 -2.63 8.13 12.40
N LEU A 240 -3.27 7.40 11.47
CA LEU A 240 -2.65 7.00 10.21
C LEU A 240 -2.58 8.15 9.21
N SER A 241 -3.60 8.99 9.13
CA SER A 241 -3.56 10.21 8.31
C SER A 241 -2.50 11.19 8.81
N LYS A 242 -2.35 11.33 10.15
CA LYS A 242 -1.24 12.11 10.74
C LYS A 242 0.14 11.55 10.36
N GLU A 243 0.29 10.23 10.35
CA GLU A 243 1.55 9.60 9.93
C GLU A 243 1.87 9.88 8.45
N VAL A 244 0.87 9.83 7.55
CA VAL A 244 1.07 10.21 6.13
C VAL A 244 1.56 11.64 6.02
N ILE A 245 0.90 12.59 6.71
CA ILE A 245 1.29 14.01 6.70
C ILE A 245 2.72 14.17 7.23
N ASN A 246 3.05 13.53 8.36
CA ASN A 246 4.39 13.56 8.94
C ASN A 246 5.46 13.03 7.95
N TRP A 247 5.14 11.97 7.18
CA TRP A 247 6.06 11.44 6.17
C TRP A 247 6.23 12.39 4.97
N MET A 248 5.17 13.10 4.57
CA MET A 248 5.25 14.11 3.51
C MET A 248 6.12 15.32 3.88
N GLU A 249 6.21 15.63 5.15
CA GLU A 249 6.96 16.78 5.68
C GLU A 249 8.43 16.45 6.02
N LYS A 250 8.84 15.16 5.94
CA LYS A 250 10.24 14.78 6.21
C LYS A 250 11.19 15.32 5.13
N GLU A 251 12.23 16.01 5.59
CA GLU A 251 13.30 16.47 4.71
C GLU A 251 14.11 15.30 4.12
N ASN A 252 14.53 15.43 2.88
CA ASN A 252 15.34 14.45 2.15
C ASN A 252 14.70 13.08 1.94
N ILE A 253 13.38 12.98 2.09
CA ILE A 253 12.60 11.78 1.80
C ILE A 253 11.74 12.04 0.57
N GLU A 254 11.81 11.18 -0.43
CA GLU A 254 11.03 11.26 -1.66
C GLU A 254 9.83 10.30 -1.59
N SER A 255 8.61 10.84 -1.62
CA SER A 255 7.40 10.01 -1.72
C SER A 255 7.34 9.30 -3.07
N VAL A 256 6.95 8.03 -3.07
CA VAL A 256 6.67 7.28 -4.29
C VAL A 256 5.28 7.66 -4.79
N LYS A 257 5.18 8.16 -6.02
CA LYS A 257 3.89 8.56 -6.60
C LYS A 257 3.10 7.33 -7.05
N TRP A 258 1.78 7.41 -6.94
CA TRP A 258 0.90 6.43 -7.56
C TRP A 258 0.98 6.51 -9.09
N THR A 259 1.24 5.38 -9.73
CA THR A 259 1.29 5.21 -11.19
C THR A 259 0.34 4.11 -11.67
N PHE A 260 -0.41 3.49 -10.78
CA PHE A 260 -1.34 2.42 -11.14
C PHE A 260 -2.51 2.90 -12.02
N GLN A 261 -2.71 4.23 -12.18
CA GLN A 261 -3.60 4.79 -13.20
C GLN A 261 -3.16 4.45 -14.63
N ALA A 262 -1.87 4.13 -14.82
CA ALA A 262 -1.34 3.67 -16.10
C ALA A 262 -1.61 2.18 -16.36
N PHE A 263 -2.03 1.42 -15.36
CA PHE A 263 -2.32 -0.01 -15.52
C PHE A 263 -3.49 -0.20 -16.50
N PRO A 264 -3.42 -1.19 -17.40
CA PRO A 264 -4.34 -1.27 -18.53
C PRO A 264 -5.82 -1.40 -18.12
N SER A 265 -6.13 -2.33 -17.23
CA SER A 265 -7.52 -2.62 -16.87
C SER A 265 -7.64 -3.34 -15.53
N GLN A 266 -8.86 -3.61 -15.09
CA GLN A 266 -9.12 -4.50 -13.96
C GLN A 266 -8.76 -5.94 -14.29
N ASN A 267 -8.98 -6.40 -15.54
CA ASN A 267 -8.62 -7.75 -15.95
C ASN A 267 -7.11 -8.01 -15.89
N PHE A 268 -6.30 -7.04 -16.25
CA PHE A 268 -4.83 -7.09 -16.01
C PHE A 268 -4.51 -7.34 -14.54
N LYS A 269 -5.14 -6.57 -13.65
CA LYS A 269 -4.92 -6.67 -12.20
C LYS A 269 -5.35 -8.05 -11.68
N ASP A 270 -6.54 -8.51 -12.04
CA ASP A 270 -7.05 -9.83 -11.63
C ASP A 270 -6.15 -10.97 -12.15
N THR A 271 -5.64 -10.86 -13.37
CA THR A 271 -4.68 -11.81 -13.96
C THR A 271 -3.37 -11.82 -13.18
N PHE A 272 -2.86 -10.65 -12.81
CA PHE A 272 -1.66 -10.53 -11.98
C PHE A 272 -1.88 -11.16 -10.59
N ALA A 273 -3.00 -10.84 -9.92
CA ALA A 273 -3.35 -11.43 -8.63
C ALA A 273 -3.45 -12.96 -8.69
N GLY A 274 -4.05 -13.50 -9.76
CA GLY A 274 -4.12 -14.93 -10.00
C GLY A 274 -2.74 -15.58 -10.09
N ALA A 275 -1.83 -14.99 -10.86
CA ALA A 275 -0.46 -15.47 -10.98
C ALA A 275 0.32 -15.43 -9.66
N LEU A 276 0.14 -14.37 -8.86
CA LEU A 276 0.72 -14.27 -7.51
C LEU A 276 0.19 -15.36 -6.57
N LEU A 277 -1.12 -15.66 -6.64
CA LEU A 277 -1.72 -16.70 -5.83
C LEU A 277 -1.19 -18.09 -6.22
N GLU A 278 -1.11 -18.39 -7.52
CA GLU A 278 -0.54 -19.65 -8.02
C GLU A 278 0.92 -19.82 -7.60
N TYR A 279 1.70 -18.75 -7.65
CA TYR A 279 3.08 -18.75 -7.20
C TYR A 279 3.18 -19.05 -5.68
N VAL A 280 2.44 -18.32 -4.84
CA VAL A 280 2.54 -18.52 -3.39
C VAL A 280 2.05 -19.88 -2.92
N GLN A 281 1.11 -20.48 -3.66
CA GLN A 281 0.62 -21.83 -3.43
C GLN A 281 1.56 -22.93 -3.99
N GLY A 282 2.61 -22.54 -4.69
CA GLY A 282 3.61 -23.45 -5.25
C GLY A 282 3.14 -24.23 -6.50
N THR A 283 2.07 -23.79 -7.15
CA THR A 283 1.58 -24.39 -8.40
C THR A 283 2.28 -23.84 -9.64
N GLN A 284 2.83 -22.63 -9.53
CA GLN A 284 3.63 -21.96 -10.56
C GLN A 284 4.91 -21.37 -9.96
N ASP A 285 5.90 -21.10 -10.80
CA ASP A 285 7.14 -20.43 -10.41
C ASP A 285 7.08 -18.90 -10.62
N TRP A 286 8.14 -18.19 -10.20
CA TRP A 286 8.19 -16.74 -10.33
C TRP A 286 8.32 -16.28 -11.79
N ASP A 287 8.96 -17.06 -12.66
CA ASP A 287 9.09 -16.75 -14.08
C ASP A 287 7.72 -16.75 -14.76
N TYR A 288 6.81 -17.61 -14.34
CA TYR A 288 5.41 -17.60 -14.78
C TYR A 288 4.72 -16.26 -14.39
N VAL A 289 4.90 -15.78 -13.17
CA VAL A 289 4.35 -14.48 -12.75
C VAL A 289 4.88 -13.36 -13.65
N VAL A 290 6.19 -13.30 -13.85
CA VAL A 290 6.83 -12.27 -14.68
C VAL A 290 6.30 -12.30 -16.10
N GLN A 291 6.21 -13.49 -16.71
CA GLN A 291 5.73 -13.60 -18.08
C GLN A 291 4.25 -13.24 -18.19
N THR A 292 3.42 -13.69 -17.25
CA THR A 292 1.98 -13.38 -17.21
C THR A 292 1.74 -11.87 -17.12
N VAL A 293 2.48 -11.16 -16.28
CA VAL A 293 2.37 -9.70 -16.14
C VAL A 293 2.74 -8.98 -17.43
N LYS A 294 3.85 -9.37 -18.07
CA LYS A 294 4.31 -8.77 -19.33
C LYS A 294 3.32 -9.01 -20.48
N ASP A 295 2.87 -10.24 -20.63
CA ASP A 295 1.96 -10.64 -21.72
C ASP A 295 0.58 -10.00 -21.57
N SER A 296 0.03 -9.98 -20.36
CA SER A 296 -1.25 -9.34 -20.08
C SER A 296 -1.19 -7.82 -20.27
N TRP A 297 -0.12 -7.16 -19.81
CA TRP A 297 0.09 -5.72 -20.07
C TRP A 297 0.06 -5.42 -21.57
N LYS A 298 0.91 -6.12 -22.33
CA LYS A 298 1.04 -5.93 -23.78
C LYS A 298 -0.27 -6.18 -24.51
N ALA A 299 -0.98 -7.25 -24.16
CA ALA A 299 -2.22 -7.62 -24.82
C ALA A 299 -3.30 -6.54 -24.63
N GLU A 300 -3.44 -5.99 -23.42
CA GLU A 300 -4.49 -5.03 -23.11
C GLU A 300 -4.15 -3.58 -23.52
N LYS A 301 -2.87 -3.25 -23.66
CA LYS A 301 -2.47 -1.94 -24.24
C LYS A 301 -2.57 -1.89 -25.75
N ALA A 302 -2.70 -3.04 -26.42
CA ALA A 302 -2.88 -3.14 -27.86
C ALA A 302 -4.35 -2.94 -28.33
N GLU A 303 -5.32 -2.97 -27.39
CA GLU A 303 -6.74 -2.70 -27.65
C GLU A 303 -7.05 -1.19 -27.59
#